data_8c82c6a800ce4bfd20383cd49e4bb380
#
_entry.id   8c82c6a800ce4bfd20383cd49e4bb380
#
_cell.length_a   1.000
_cell.length_b   1.000
_cell.length_c   1.000
_cell.angle_alpha   90.00
_cell.angle_beta   90.00
_cell.angle_gamma   90.00
#
_symmetry.space_group_name_H-M   'P 1'
#
loop_
_entity.id
_entity.type
_entity.pdbx_description
1 polymer ?
#
loop_
_entity_poly.entity_id
_entity_poly.type
_entity_poly.pdbx_seq_one_letter_code
_entity_poly.pdbx_strand_id
1 'polypeptide(L)'
;MDNRPIGVFDSGLGGLSAVRHLRQLLPNENIVYFGDTGRVPYGTRSRDTIRRYTTEDCDLLLNHDVKFIIAACGTVSSVAPDLLDGLPVPAIGVVTPTAIAAANATKNGKVGILGTAATIRSASFEKALHAIDPSIQVTATPCPLFVPLVESGWISEDDPVAIPMVHRYLAAVKEAGVDTLILGCTHFPLLAPIIQKELGDSVTLIDSGRETAVLCANRLEQSGCLAQRDSGTAKFYVSDQPEGFSQVAEIFLGETVTNAVEMVRPGHKKG
;
A
#
# COMPACT_ATOMS: atom_id res chain seq x y z
N MET A 1 3.62 -26.21 4.57
CA MET A 1 4.65 -25.32 5.11
C MET A 1 5.57 -24.88 4.00
N ASP A 2 5.88 -23.59 3.95
CA ASP A 2 6.73 -23.02 2.90
C ASP A 2 7.62 -21.92 3.52
N ASN A 3 8.91 -22.14 3.54
CA ASN A 3 9.88 -21.21 4.12
C ASN A 3 10.39 -20.13 3.16
N ARG A 4 9.91 -20.11 1.92
CA ARG A 4 10.21 -19.04 0.97
C ARG A 4 9.66 -17.71 1.47
N PRO A 5 10.26 -16.56 1.11
CA PRO A 5 9.82 -15.27 1.62
C PRO A 5 8.50 -14.81 1.00
N ILE A 6 7.85 -13.84 1.66
CA ILE A 6 6.79 -13.02 1.08
C ILE A 6 7.48 -11.88 0.33
N GLY A 7 7.17 -11.71 -0.95
CA GLY A 7 7.60 -10.56 -1.75
C GLY A 7 6.62 -9.39 -1.60
N VAL A 8 7.14 -8.20 -1.35
CA VAL A 8 6.35 -6.96 -1.29
C VAL A 8 7.00 -5.93 -2.19
N PHE A 9 6.26 -5.29 -3.08
CA PHE A 9 6.79 -4.19 -3.85
C PHE A 9 5.88 -2.96 -3.84
N ASP A 10 6.51 -1.81 -4.05
CA ASP A 10 5.87 -0.50 -4.15
C ASP A 10 6.61 0.38 -5.15
N SER A 11 5.95 1.42 -5.63
CA SER A 11 6.57 2.43 -6.50
C SER A 11 7.67 3.26 -5.84
N GLY A 12 7.82 3.13 -4.53
CA GLY A 12 8.79 3.87 -3.72
C GLY A 12 9.00 3.21 -2.36
N LEU A 13 8.85 3.97 -1.28
CA LEU A 13 9.07 3.48 0.09
C LEU A 13 7.78 3.33 0.92
N GLY A 14 6.66 3.86 0.43
CA GLY A 14 5.38 3.83 1.17
C GLY A 14 4.88 2.43 1.49
N GLY A 15 5.18 1.45 0.63
CA GLY A 15 4.83 0.04 0.84
C GLY A 15 5.46 -0.61 2.08
N LEU A 16 6.44 0.03 2.70
CA LEU A 16 6.98 -0.37 4.00
C LEU A 16 5.93 -0.33 5.11
N SER A 17 4.85 0.46 4.96
CA SER A 17 3.69 0.40 5.86
C SER A 17 3.06 -1.00 5.88
N ALA A 18 2.90 -1.65 4.72
CA ALA A 18 2.42 -3.03 4.65
C ALA A 18 3.43 -4.04 5.24
N VAL A 19 4.74 -3.82 5.04
CA VAL A 19 5.79 -4.63 5.67
C VAL A 19 5.71 -4.57 7.20
N ARG A 20 5.48 -3.38 7.77
CA ARG A 20 5.28 -3.22 9.22
C ARG A 20 4.13 -4.09 9.74
N HIS A 21 2.99 -4.07 9.06
CA HIS A 21 1.84 -4.89 9.44
C HIS A 21 2.10 -6.39 9.26
N LEU A 22 2.77 -6.78 8.17
CA LEU A 22 3.17 -8.18 7.96
C LEU A 22 4.07 -8.69 9.09
N ARG A 23 5.07 -7.92 9.50
CA ARG A 23 5.98 -8.31 10.60
C ARG A 23 5.27 -8.45 11.94
N GLN A 24 4.23 -7.64 12.19
CA GLN A 24 3.40 -7.77 13.38
C GLN A 24 2.50 -9.00 13.35
N LEU A 25 1.88 -9.31 12.21
CA LEU A 25 0.94 -10.42 12.05
C LEU A 25 1.64 -11.76 11.82
N LEU A 26 2.76 -11.75 11.13
CA LEU A 26 3.52 -12.91 10.66
C LEU A 26 5.01 -12.78 11.05
N PRO A 27 5.34 -12.74 12.35
CA PRO A 27 6.71 -12.46 12.81
C PRO A 27 7.73 -13.53 12.38
N ASN A 28 7.26 -14.70 11.98
CA ASN A 28 8.11 -15.81 11.55
C ASN A 28 8.34 -15.84 10.03
N GLU A 29 7.73 -14.94 9.26
CA GLU A 29 7.90 -14.90 7.81
C GLU A 29 9.12 -14.09 7.39
N ASN A 30 9.88 -14.59 6.42
CA ASN A 30 10.84 -13.78 5.73
C ASN A 30 10.14 -12.87 4.74
N ILE A 31 10.63 -11.65 4.60
CA ILE A 31 10.09 -10.65 3.66
C ILE A 31 11.22 -10.19 2.74
N VAL A 32 10.92 -10.11 1.46
CA VAL A 32 11.71 -9.42 0.44
C VAL A 32 10.92 -8.20 0.00
N TYR A 33 11.40 -7.02 0.32
CA TYR A 33 10.82 -5.76 -0.11
C TYR A 33 11.58 -5.18 -1.29
N PHE A 34 10.85 -4.71 -2.30
CA PHE A 34 11.40 -3.93 -3.39
C PHE A 34 10.67 -2.58 -3.51
N GLY A 35 11.42 -1.48 -3.41
CA GLY A 35 10.96 -0.11 -3.65
C GLY A 35 11.55 0.43 -4.95
N ASP A 36 10.69 0.78 -5.92
CA ASP A 36 11.13 1.29 -7.22
C ASP A 36 11.42 2.80 -7.19
N THR A 37 12.34 3.19 -6.29
CA THR A 37 12.66 4.58 -5.95
C THR A 37 13.18 5.41 -7.13
N GLY A 38 13.83 4.78 -8.11
CA GLY A 38 14.35 5.46 -9.29
C GLY A 38 13.29 5.85 -10.33
N ARG A 39 12.05 5.35 -10.20
CA ARG A 39 10.96 5.60 -11.16
C ARG A 39 9.71 6.23 -10.54
N VAL A 40 9.76 6.53 -9.26
CA VAL A 40 8.69 7.23 -8.51
C VAL A 40 8.44 8.64 -9.08
N PRO A 41 7.20 9.17 -9.03
CA PRO A 41 5.96 8.52 -8.62
C PRO A 41 5.24 7.81 -9.79
N TYR A 42 4.62 6.66 -9.54
CA TYR A 42 3.81 5.96 -10.54
C TYR A 42 2.47 6.66 -10.82
N GLY A 43 1.92 7.34 -9.84
CA GLY A 43 0.59 7.96 -9.91
C GLY A 43 0.40 9.03 -11.00
N THR A 44 1.49 9.52 -11.61
CA THR A 44 1.51 10.49 -12.71
C THR A 44 1.85 9.87 -14.07
N ARG A 45 2.20 8.57 -14.10
CA ARG A 45 2.61 7.87 -15.32
C ARG A 45 1.43 7.38 -16.14
N SER A 46 1.69 7.05 -17.43
CA SER A 46 0.71 6.40 -18.30
C SER A 46 0.42 4.96 -17.83
N ARG A 47 -0.76 4.45 -18.21
CA ARG A 47 -1.15 3.07 -17.92
C ARG A 47 -0.09 2.07 -18.41
N ASP A 48 0.40 2.21 -19.63
CA ASP A 48 1.36 1.28 -20.23
C ASP A 48 2.71 1.31 -19.49
N THR A 49 3.14 2.48 -19.06
CA THR A 49 4.35 2.64 -18.25
C THR A 49 4.22 1.94 -16.89
N ILE A 50 3.08 2.15 -16.20
CA ILE A 50 2.80 1.50 -14.91
C ILE A 50 2.78 -0.02 -15.09
N ARG A 51 2.11 -0.54 -16.11
CA ARG A 51 2.06 -1.99 -16.40
C ARG A 51 3.44 -2.59 -16.64
N ARG A 52 4.27 -1.92 -17.47
CA ARG A 52 5.65 -2.36 -17.71
C ARG A 52 6.44 -2.41 -16.41
N TYR A 53 6.41 -1.35 -15.60
CA TYR A 53 7.10 -1.32 -14.32
C TYR A 53 6.61 -2.42 -13.38
N THR A 54 5.30 -2.63 -13.30
CA THR A 54 4.71 -3.73 -12.50
C THR A 54 5.25 -5.09 -12.90
N THR A 55 5.38 -5.37 -14.22
CA THR A 55 5.95 -6.64 -14.70
C THR A 55 7.41 -6.78 -14.25
N GLU A 56 8.22 -5.74 -14.44
CA GLU A 56 9.63 -5.75 -14.07
C GLU A 56 9.84 -5.91 -12.54
N ASP A 57 8.97 -5.29 -11.73
CA ASP A 57 8.99 -5.39 -10.26
C ASP A 57 8.60 -6.80 -9.80
N CYS A 58 7.58 -7.40 -10.42
CA CYS A 58 7.17 -8.79 -10.14
C CYS A 58 8.27 -9.78 -10.54
N ASP A 59 8.89 -9.62 -11.70
CA ASP A 59 10.00 -10.47 -12.16
C ASP A 59 11.17 -10.42 -11.19
N LEU A 60 11.49 -9.23 -10.66
CA LEU A 60 12.53 -9.08 -9.65
C LEU A 60 12.22 -9.90 -8.40
N LEU A 61 11.00 -9.81 -7.87
CA LEU A 61 10.60 -10.58 -6.69
C LEU A 61 10.59 -12.10 -6.98
N LEU A 62 10.12 -12.53 -8.15
CA LEU A 62 10.13 -13.94 -8.54
C LEU A 62 11.56 -14.51 -8.60
N ASN A 63 12.56 -13.71 -8.99
CA ASN A 63 13.97 -14.10 -8.96
C ASN A 63 14.53 -14.31 -7.53
N HIS A 64 13.80 -13.88 -6.49
CA HIS A 64 14.09 -14.14 -5.07
C HIS A 64 13.33 -15.35 -4.51
N ASP A 65 12.71 -16.17 -5.38
CA ASP A 65 11.97 -17.38 -5.01
C ASP A 65 10.91 -17.14 -3.92
N VAL A 66 10.10 -16.09 -4.12
CA VAL A 66 9.03 -15.74 -3.18
C VAL A 66 7.84 -16.70 -3.30
N LYS A 67 7.17 -17.00 -2.19
CA LYS A 67 5.95 -17.85 -2.17
C LYS A 67 4.65 -17.07 -2.38
N PHE A 68 4.69 -15.76 -2.19
CA PHE A 68 3.54 -14.87 -2.27
C PHE A 68 4.00 -13.47 -2.67
N ILE A 69 3.21 -12.72 -3.43
CA ILE A 69 3.52 -11.34 -3.81
C ILE A 69 2.42 -10.39 -3.35
N ILE A 70 2.83 -9.27 -2.75
CA ILE A 70 1.97 -8.14 -2.41
C ILE A 70 2.37 -6.93 -3.24
N ALA A 71 1.47 -6.44 -4.08
CA ALA A 71 1.57 -5.12 -4.69
C ALA A 71 1.02 -4.08 -3.70
N ALA A 72 1.91 -3.51 -2.87
CA ALA A 72 1.51 -2.55 -1.84
C ALA A 72 1.08 -1.19 -2.43
N CYS A 73 1.54 -0.86 -3.64
CA CYS A 73 1.21 0.38 -4.33
C CYS A 73 -0.27 0.44 -4.76
N GLY A 74 -1.01 1.44 -4.26
CA GLY A 74 -2.40 1.68 -4.67
C GLY A 74 -2.55 1.96 -6.16
N THR A 75 -1.57 2.64 -6.78
CA THR A 75 -1.56 2.91 -8.23
C THR A 75 -1.41 1.62 -9.05
N VAL A 76 -0.47 0.75 -8.68
CA VAL A 76 -0.27 -0.55 -9.33
C VAL A 76 -1.53 -1.40 -9.22
N SER A 77 -2.03 -1.58 -8.01
CA SER A 77 -3.22 -2.39 -7.71
C SER A 77 -4.47 -1.90 -8.44
N SER A 78 -4.53 -0.60 -8.75
CA SER A 78 -5.65 0.03 -9.44
C SER A 78 -5.55 -0.06 -10.97
N VAL A 79 -4.33 -0.08 -11.52
CA VAL A 79 -4.09 0.08 -12.97
C VAL A 79 -3.74 -1.26 -13.64
N ALA A 80 -3.12 -2.18 -12.91
CA ALA A 80 -2.59 -3.44 -13.43
C ALA A 80 -2.95 -4.68 -12.60
N PRO A 81 -4.20 -4.84 -12.09
CA PRO A 81 -4.56 -6.00 -11.27
C PRO A 81 -4.43 -7.32 -12.03
N ASP A 82 -4.73 -7.33 -13.32
CA ASP A 82 -4.65 -8.50 -14.19
C ASP A 82 -3.23 -9.07 -14.33
N LEU A 83 -2.19 -8.25 -14.15
CA LEU A 83 -0.82 -8.74 -14.14
C LEU A 83 -0.50 -9.57 -12.90
N LEU A 84 -1.14 -9.27 -11.77
CA LEU A 84 -0.97 -10.02 -10.53
C LEU A 84 -1.64 -11.41 -10.62
N ASP A 85 -2.79 -11.48 -11.29
CA ASP A 85 -3.55 -12.73 -11.46
C ASP A 85 -2.81 -13.76 -12.34
N GLY A 86 -1.92 -13.28 -13.22
CA GLY A 86 -1.14 -14.12 -14.13
C GLY A 86 0.20 -14.63 -13.58
N LEU A 87 0.56 -14.31 -12.33
CA LEU A 87 1.84 -14.72 -11.74
C LEU A 87 1.88 -16.20 -11.36
N PRO A 88 3.07 -16.84 -11.37
CA PRO A 88 3.22 -18.26 -11.01
C PRO A 88 3.07 -18.53 -9.50
N VAL A 89 2.98 -17.50 -8.69
CA VAL A 89 2.73 -17.55 -7.25
C VAL A 89 1.48 -16.73 -6.91
N PRO A 90 0.77 -17.04 -5.82
CA PRO A 90 -0.33 -16.21 -5.38
C PRO A 90 0.09 -14.76 -5.19
N ALA A 91 -0.73 -13.83 -5.69
CA ALA A 91 -0.46 -12.41 -5.54
C ALA A 91 -1.74 -11.64 -5.14
N ILE A 92 -1.57 -10.52 -4.48
CA ILE A 92 -2.65 -9.60 -4.13
C ILE A 92 -2.22 -8.15 -4.29
N GLY A 93 -3.17 -7.33 -4.72
CA GLY A 93 -3.08 -5.88 -4.62
C GLY A 93 -3.91 -5.37 -3.45
N VAL A 94 -3.78 -4.08 -3.16
CA VAL A 94 -4.45 -3.45 -2.00
C VAL A 94 -5.94 -3.17 -2.20
N VAL A 95 -6.45 -3.16 -3.43
CA VAL A 95 -7.83 -2.71 -3.71
C VAL A 95 -8.88 -3.64 -3.11
N THR A 96 -8.82 -4.92 -3.42
CA THR A 96 -9.83 -5.90 -2.98
C THR A 96 -9.94 -6.03 -1.46
N PRO A 97 -8.84 -6.27 -0.69
CA PRO A 97 -8.94 -6.39 0.76
C PRO A 97 -9.45 -5.11 1.42
N THR A 98 -9.04 -3.96 0.91
CA THR A 98 -9.48 -2.67 1.43
C THR A 98 -10.98 -2.41 1.17
N ALA A 99 -11.47 -2.75 -0.03
CA ALA A 99 -12.88 -2.62 -0.36
C ALA A 99 -13.75 -3.53 0.52
N ILE A 100 -13.32 -4.78 0.78
CA ILE A 100 -14.01 -5.69 1.68
C ILE A 100 -14.07 -5.11 3.10
N ALA A 101 -12.96 -4.60 3.61
CA ALA A 101 -12.90 -4.00 4.94
C ALA A 101 -13.81 -2.76 5.06
N ALA A 102 -13.79 -1.89 4.03
CA ALA A 102 -14.62 -0.69 4.01
C ALA A 102 -16.13 -1.01 3.90
N ALA A 103 -16.51 -1.97 3.07
CA ALA A 103 -17.91 -2.41 2.95
C ALA A 103 -18.44 -3.02 4.25
N ASN A 104 -17.59 -3.74 4.99
CA ASN A 104 -17.94 -4.30 6.30
C ASN A 104 -17.98 -3.25 7.43
N ALA A 105 -17.22 -2.16 7.30
CA ALA A 105 -17.13 -1.12 8.33
C ALA A 105 -18.27 -0.10 8.23
N THR A 106 -18.69 0.25 7.01
CA THR A 106 -19.72 1.28 6.83
C THR A 106 -21.07 0.85 7.39
N LYS A 107 -21.73 1.78 8.06
CA LYS A 107 -23.08 1.61 8.63
C LYS A 107 -24.14 2.39 7.88
N ASN A 108 -23.73 3.52 7.27
CA ASN A 108 -24.64 4.39 6.51
C ASN A 108 -24.54 4.21 5.00
N GLY A 109 -23.67 3.28 4.54
CA GLY A 109 -23.46 3.02 3.10
C GLY A 109 -22.72 4.13 2.36
N LYS A 110 -22.06 5.07 3.07
CA LYS A 110 -21.30 6.16 2.44
C LYS A 110 -19.82 6.00 2.73
N VAL A 111 -19.04 5.75 1.70
CA VAL A 111 -17.59 5.49 1.80
C VAL A 111 -16.81 6.58 1.07
N GLY A 112 -15.86 7.19 1.77
CA GLY A 112 -14.88 8.09 1.18
C GLY A 112 -13.66 7.34 0.69
N ILE A 113 -13.01 7.85 -0.36
CA ILE A 113 -11.75 7.30 -0.88
C ILE A 113 -10.76 8.46 -1.07
N LEU A 114 -9.62 8.40 -0.43
CA LEU A 114 -8.47 9.25 -0.74
C LEU A 114 -7.46 8.43 -1.55
N GLY A 115 -6.92 9.00 -2.61
CA GLY A 115 -5.96 8.29 -3.46
C GLY A 115 -5.11 9.21 -4.32
N THR A 116 -4.16 8.61 -5.06
CA THR A 116 -3.45 9.34 -6.12
C THR A 116 -4.39 9.65 -7.28
N ALA A 117 -4.01 10.59 -8.15
CA ALA A 117 -4.83 10.91 -9.32
C ALA A 117 -5.08 9.67 -10.23
N ALA A 118 -4.09 8.77 -10.38
CA ALA A 118 -4.26 7.55 -11.17
C ALA A 118 -5.23 6.56 -10.49
N THR A 119 -5.11 6.36 -9.18
CA THR A 119 -6.00 5.52 -8.40
C THR A 119 -7.46 5.98 -8.53
N ILE A 120 -7.71 7.28 -8.33
CA ILE A 120 -9.07 7.82 -8.41
C ILE A 120 -9.63 7.73 -9.84
N ARG A 121 -8.84 8.10 -10.87
CA ARG A 121 -9.28 7.96 -12.27
C ARG A 121 -9.62 6.53 -12.69
N SER A 122 -8.99 5.53 -12.09
CA SER A 122 -9.26 4.11 -12.41
C SER A 122 -10.63 3.64 -11.93
N ALA A 123 -11.20 4.33 -10.92
CA ALA A 123 -12.39 3.94 -10.18
C ALA A 123 -12.31 2.49 -9.61
N SER A 124 -11.11 1.97 -9.36
CA SER A 124 -10.91 0.56 -8.96
C SER A 124 -11.54 0.24 -7.61
N PHE A 125 -11.36 1.11 -6.61
CA PHE A 125 -11.99 0.94 -5.29
C PHE A 125 -13.51 1.04 -5.38
N GLU A 126 -14.04 2.00 -6.15
CA GLU A 126 -15.48 2.16 -6.37
C GLU A 126 -16.08 0.91 -7.01
N LYS A 127 -15.46 0.40 -8.07
CA LYS A 127 -15.88 -0.85 -8.72
C LYS A 127 -15.83 -2.04 -7.76
N ALA A 128 -14.80 -2.13 -6.93
CA ALA A 128 -14.66 -3.20 -5.95
C ALA A 128 -15.71 -3.10 -4.84
N LEU A 129 -16.03 -1.89 -4.35
CA LEU A 129 -17.12 -1.66 -3.40
C LEU A 129 -18.47 -2.02 -3.98
N HIS A 130 -18.78 -1.56 -5.20
CA HIS A 130 -20.05 -1.85 -5.89
C HIS A 130 -20.19 -3.33 -6.28
N ALA A 131 -19.10 -4.07 -6.46
CA ALA A 131 -19.16 -5.52 -6.65
C ALA A 131 -19.54 -6.26 -5.36
N ILE A 132 -19.34 -5.67 -4.18
CA ILE A 132 -19.72 -6.20 -2.87
C ILE A 132 -21.15 -5.76 -2.54
N ASP A 133 -21.42 -4.47 -2.62
CA ASP A 133 -22.72 -3.86 -2.37
C ASP A 133 -22.95 -2.66 -3.33
N PRO A 134 -23.81 -2.82 -4.36
CA PRO A 134 -24.11 -1.76 -5.33
C PRO A 134 -24.77 -0.51 -4.72
N SER A 135 -25.28 -0.59 -3.49
CA SER A 135 -25.95 0.54 -2.82
C SER A 135 -24.96 1.51 -2.16
N ILE A 136 -23.69 1.14 -2.01
CA ILE A 136 -22.67 1.99 -1.41
C ILE A 136 -22.47 3.25 -2.25
N GLN A 137 -22.59 4.41 -1.59
CA GLN A 137 -22.30 5.71 -2.19
C GLN A 137 -20.82 6.06 -1.98
N VAL A 138 -20.12 6.38 -3.05
CA VAL A 138 -18.68 6.62 -3.01
C VAL A 138 -18.36 8.09 -3.28
N THR A 139 -17.55 8.70 -2.41
CA THR A 139 -16.96 10.02 -2.60
C THR A 139 -15.45 9.88 -2.71
N ALA A 140 -14.89 10.07 -3.91
CA ALA A 140 -13.48 9.85 -4.20
C ALA A 140 -12.74 11.17 -4.42
N THR A 141 -11.66 11.40 -3.66
CA THR A 141 -10.86 12.64 -3.70
C THR A 141 -9.41 12.34 -4.04
N PRO A 142 -8.86 12.91 -5.13
CA PRO A 142 -7.44 12.83 -5.42
C PRO A 142 -6.65 13.78 -4.51
N CYS A 143 -5.58 13.27 -3.87
CA CYS A 143 -4.77 14.00 -2.90
C CYS A 143 -3.29 14.05 -3.37
N PRO A 144 -2.96 14.81 -4.44
CA PRO A 144 -1.63 14.78 -5.05
C PRO A 144 -0.52 15.31 -4.13
N LEU A 145 -0.83 16.13 -3.14
CA LEU A 145 0.16 16.71 -2.23
C LEU A 145 0.42 15.85 -0.98
N PHE A 146 -0.38 14.83 -0.68
CA PHE A 146 -0.15 14.01 0.50
C PHE A 146 1.14 13.19 0.44
N VAL A 147 1.51 12.67 -0.73
CA VAL A 147 2.78 11.93 -0.89
C VAL A 147 3.98 12.84 -0.58
N PRO A 148 4.18 14.01 -1.24
CA PRO A 148 5.30 14.89 -0.89
C PRO A 148 5.27 15.42 0.55
N LEU A 149 4.10 15.64 1.17
CA LEU A 149 4.03 16.01 2.58
C LEU A 149 4.63 14.93 3.49
N VAL A 150 4.21 13.69 3.27
CA VAL A 150 4.70 12.53 4.06
C VAL A 150 6.19 12.30 3.84
N GLU A 151 6.67 12.33 2.60
CA GLU A 151 8.10 12.15 2.27
C GLU A 151 8.98 13.28 2.82
N SER A 152 8.40 14.47 3.03
CA SER A 152 9.06 15.60 3.69
C SER A 152 9.02 15.51 5.22
N GLY A 153 8.36 14.49 5.81
CA GLY A 153 8.21 14.33 7.25
C GLY A 153 7.17 15.25 7.89
N TRP A 154 6.31 15.91 7.09
CA TRP A 154 5.27 16.82 7.59
C TRP A 154 4.01 16.02 7.98
N ILE A 155 4.13 15.26 9.06
CA ILE A 155 3.11 14.30 9.54
C ILE A 155 2.66 14.53 11.00
N SER A 156 3.22 15.55 11.67
CA SER A 156 2.83 15.88 13.03
C SER A 156 1.38 16.35 13.10
N GLU A 157 0.66 16.00 14.16
CA GLU A 157 -0.74 16.36 14.36
C GLU A 157 -1.00 17.87 14.43
N ASP A 158 0.04 18.66 14.65
CA ASP A 158 0.04 20.12 14.73
C ASP A 158 0.79 20.79 13.57
N ASP A 159 1.15 20.01 12.52
CA ASP A 159 1.90 20.52 11.38
C ASP A 159 1.13 21.62 10.63
N PRO A 160 1.72 22.85 10.52
CA PRO A 160 1.02 24.00 9.97
C PRO A 160 0.81 23.94 8.45
N VAL A 161 1.47 23.00 7.75
CA VAL A 161 1.33 22.78 6.31
C VAL A 161 0.39 21.62 6.02
N ALA A 162 0.53 20.50 6.74
CA ALA A 162 -0.29 19.32 6.54
C ALA A 162 -1.77 19.56 6.90
N ILE A 163 -2.05 20.24 8.02
CA ILE A 163 -3.43 20.49 8.47
C ILE A 163 -4.29 21.21 7.41
N PRO A 164 -3.88 22.34 6.81
CA PRO A 164 -4.67 23.00 5.77
C PRO A 164 -4.87 22.13 4.52
N MET A 165 -3.89 21.28 4.17
CA MET A 165 -4.03 20.38 3.04
C MET A 165 -5.01 19.24 3.33
N VAL A 166 -4.96 18.65 4.52
CA VAL A 166 -5.93 17.65 4.97
C VAL A 166 -7.34 18.26 4.98
N HIS A 167 -7.53 19.43 5.61
CA HIS A 167 -8.80 20.12 5.61
C HIS A 167 -9.37 20.32 4.20
N ARG A 168 -8.54 20.80 3.26
CA ARG A 168 -8.93 21.04 1.86
C ARG A 168 -9.38 19.76 1.15
N TYR A 169 -8.63 18.66 1.28
CA TYR A 169 -8.95 17.40 0.59
C TYR A 169 -10.12 16.66 1.22
N LEU A 170 -10.38 16.86 2.50
CA LEU A 170 -11.50 16.24 3.20
C LEU A 170 -12.84 16.98 3.03
N ALA A 171 -12.85 18.18 2.46
CA ALA A 171 -14.07 18.99 2.35
C ALA A 171 -15.25 18.22 1.71
N ALA A 172 -15.05 17.60 0.55
CA ALA A 172 -16.07 16.80 -0.13
C ALA A 172 -16.48 15.55 0.65
N VAL A 173 -15.54 14.91 1.33
CA VAL A 173 -15.77 13.72 2.17
C VAL A 173 -16.65 14.08 3.37
N LYS A 174 -16.40 15.24 4.01
CA LYS A 174 -17.22 15.76 5.12
C LYS A 174 -18.62 16.11 4.65
N GLU A 175 -18.75 16.81 3.52
CA GLU A 175 -20.05 17.20 2.95
C GLU A 175 -20.91 15.99 2.59
N ALA A 176 -20.30 14.92 2.09
CA ALA A 176 -20.98 13.66 1.77
C ALA A 176 -21.46 12.90 3.01
N GLY A 177 -20.93 13.21 4.20
CA GLY A 177 -21.29 12.55 5.45
C GLY A 177 -20.90 11.08 5.48
N VAL A 178 -19.69 10.75 5.00
CA VAL A 178 -19.17 9.39 5.03
C VAL A 178 -18.91 8.94 6.48
N ASP A 179 -19.12 7.67 6.77
CA ASP A 179 -18.75 7.06 8.05
C ASP A 179 -17.52 6.14 7.94
N THR A 180 -17.02 5.93 6.73
CA THR A 180 -15.87 5.10 6.45
C THR A 180 -15.01 5.76 5.39
N LEU A 181 -13.68 5.82 5.61
CA LEU A 181 -12.73 6.47 4.70
C LEU A 181 -11.56 5.53 4.36
N ILE A 182 -11.40 5.23 3.08
CA ILE A 182 -10.28 4.44 2.57
C ILE A 182 -9.05 5.34 2.39
N LEU A 183 -7.94 4.98 3.01
CA LEU A 183 -6.61 5.54 2.77
C LEU A 183 -5.95 4.74 1.63
N GLY A 184 -6.29 5.11 0.38
CA GLY A 184 -5.97 4.34 -0.84
C GLY A 184 -4.56 4.56 -1.40
N CYS A 185 -3.64 5.05 -0.58
CA CYS A 185 -2.22 5.21 -0.89
C CYS A 185 -1.38 4.82 0.32
N THR A 186 -0.26 4.18 0.09
CA THR A 186 0.66 3.69 1.14
C THR A 186 1.21 4.77 2.08
N HIS A 187 1.22 6.03 1.64
CA HIS A 187 1.66 7.18 2.42
C HIS A 187 0.57 7.71 3.38
N PHE A 188 -0.70 7.58 3.01
CA PHE A 188 -1.78 8.28 3.69
C PHE A 188 -2.05 7.82 5.13
N PRO A 189 -1.76 6.57 5.54
CA PRO A 189 -1.86 6.16 6.93
C PRO A 189 -0.97 6.97 7.89
N LEU A 190 0.12 7.57 7.41
CA LEU A 190 0.95 8.46 8.23
C LEU A 190 0.30 9.82 8.53
N LEU A 191 -0.70 10.22 7.75
CA LEU A 191 -1.56 11.38 8.01
C LEU A 191 -2.83 11.01 8.78
N ALA A 192 -3.02 9.73 9.15
CA ALA A 192 -4.23 9.27 9.83
C ALA A 192 -4.57 10.06 11.11
N PRO A 193 -3.61 10.46 11.98
CA PRO A 193 -3.91 11.26 13.15
C PRO A 193 -4.57 12.62 12.80
N ILE A 194 -4.02 13.33 11.80
CA ILE A 194 -4.58 14.60 11.32
C ILE A 194 -5.95 14.39 10.68
N ILE A 195 -6.07 13.35 9.83
CA ILE A 195 -7.33 13.00 9.15
C ILE A 195 -8.41 12.64 10.18
N GLN A 196 -8.08 11.81 11.17
CA GLN A 196 -9.03 11.41 12.24
C GLN A 196 -9.50 12.62 13.05
N LYS A 197 -8.56 13.50 13.43
CA LYS A 197 -8.88 14.74 14.16
C LYS A 197 -9.82 15.64 13.36
N GLU A 198 -9.65 15.73 12.04
CA GLU A 198 -10.49 16.55 11.15
C GLU A 198 -11.89 15.95 10.94
N LEU A 199 -12.02 14.61 10.89
CA LEU A 199 -13.30 13.91 10.64
C LEU A 199 -14.05 13.54 11.93
N GLY A 200 -13.35 13.46 13.06
CA GLY A 200 -13.89 12.97 14.33
C GLY A 200 -13.98 11.44 14.41
N ASP A 201 -14.30 10.94 15.61
CA ASP A 201 -14.25 9.50 15.94
C ASP A 201 -15.38 8.68 15.29
N SER A 202 -16.37 9.33 14.69
CA SER A 202 -17.47 8.65 14.01
C SER A 202 -17.10 8.08 12.65
N VAL A 203 -15.95 8.47 12.08
CA VAL A 203 -15.46 8.00 10.78
C VAL A 203 -14.38 6.95 10.99
N THR A 204 -14.60 5.76 10.44
CA THR A 204 -13.63 4.66 10.46
C THR A 204 -12.61 4.83 9.32
N LEU A 205 -11.32 4.91 9.65
CA LEU A 205 -10.25 4.94 8.64
C LEU A 205 -9.83 3.52 8.28
N ILE A 206 -9.74 3.21 7.00
CA ILE A 206 -9.32 1.90 6.47
C ILE A 206 -7.90 2.04 5.87
N ASP A 207 -6.92 1.42 6.52
CA ASP A 207 -5.53 1.35 6.07
C ASP A 207 -5.36 0.21 5.07
N SER A 208 -5.10 0.55 3.81
CA SER A 208 -4.95 -0.43 2.73
C SER A 208 -3.78 -1.40 2.94
N GLY A 209 -2.69 -0.96 3.55
CA GLY A 209 -1.54 -1.81 3.87
C GLY A 209 -1.88 -2.85 4.93
N ARG A 210 -2.58 -2.42 5.99
CA ARG A 210 -3.05 -3.31 7.05
C ARG A 210 -4.00 -4.38 6.54
N GLU A 211 -5.02 -4.00 5.79
CA GLU A 211 -6.02 -4.94 5.29
C GLU A 211 -5.41 -5.95 4.31
N THR A 212 -4.42 -5.52 3.55
CA THR A 212 -3.68 -6.41 2.64
C THR A 212 -2.82 -7.41 3.42
N ALA A 213 -2.15 -6.97 4.48
CA ALA A 213 -1.38 -7.86 5.36
C ALA A 213 -2.28 -8.90 6.05
N VAL A 214 -3.46 -8.51 6.51
CA VAL A 214 -4.46 -9.43 7.10
C VAL A 214 -4.91 -10.47 6.07
N LEU A 215 -5.24 -10.07 4.84
CA LEU A 215 -5.63 -11.02 3.80
C LEU A 215 -4.50 -11.99 3.44
N CYS A 216 -3.26 -11.49 3.35
CA CYS A 216 -2.08 -12.34 3.11
C CYS A 216 -1.93 -13.39 4.21
N ALA A 217 -2.02 -12.99 5.48
CA ALA A 217 -1.92 -13.89 6.63
C ALA A 217 -2.97 -15.01 6.56
N ASN A 218 -4.23 -14.64 6.34
CA ASN A 218 -5.34 -15.60 6.21
C ASN A 218 -5.13 -16.57 5.04
N ARG A 219 -4.64 -16.11 3.89
CA ARG A 219 -4.38 -16.99 2.73
C ARG A 219 -3.23 -17.96 2.98
N LEU A 220 -2.15 -17.52 3.62
CA LEU A 220 -1.02 -18.38 3.97
C LEU A 220 -1.41 -19.43 5.02
N GLU A 221 -2.23 -19.07 6.00
CA GLU A 221 -2.76 -19.99 6.99
C GLU A 221 -3.67 -21.04 6.35
N GLN A 222 -4.67 -20.61 5.58
CA GLN A 222 -5.62 -21.51 4.90
C GLN A 222 -4.95 -22.48 3.93
N SER A 223 -3.87 -22.05 3.26
CA SER A 223 -3.10 -22.90 2.34
C SER A 223 -2.05 -23.77 3.04
N GLY A 224 -1.87 -23.64 4.36
CA GLY A 224 -0.83 -24.36 5.11
C GLY A 224 0.60 -23.92 4.73
N CYS A 225 0.76 -22.71 4.19
CA CYS A 225 2.03 -22.18 3.68
C CYS A 225 2.76 -21.26 4.67
N LEU A 226 2.34 -21.21 5.93
CA LEU A 226 3.08 -20.47 6.95
C LEU A 226 4.48 -21.03 7.15
N ALA A 227 5.45 -20.15 7.38
CA ALA A 227 6.82 -20.55 7.67
C ALA A 227 6.94 -21.23 9.04
N GLN A 228 7.85 -22.20 9.14
CA GLN A 228 8.24 -22.84 10.39
C GLN A 228 9.64 -22.41 10.76
N ARG A 229 9.73 -21.32 11.50
CA ARG A 229 10.97 -20.80 12.09
C ARG A 229 10.63 -19.94 13.30
N ASP A 230 11.61 -19.66 14.16
CA ASP A 230 11.40 -18.89 15.39
C ASP A 230 11.26 -17.40 15.13
N SER A 231 11.90 -16.88 14.06
CA SER A 231 11.80 -15.48 13.67
C SER A 231 12.07 -15.30 12.18
N GLY A 232 11.36 -14.36 11.55
CA GLY A 232 11.57 -13.92 10.17
C GLY A 232 12.58 -12.79 10.05
N THR A 233 13.05 -12.58 8.83
CA THR A 233 13.95 -11.48 8.46
C THR A 233 13.35 -10.65 7.34
N ALA A 234 13.77 -9.39 7.19
CA ALA A 234 13.41 -8.56 6.03
C ALA A 234 14.67 -8.17 5.27
N LYS A 235 14.62 -8.33 3.94
CA LYS A 235 15.64 -7.82 3.01
C LYS A 235 15.03 -6.70 2.19
N PHE A 236 15.78 -5.63 2.00
CA PHE A 236 15.31 -4.43 1.32
C PHE A 236 16.12 -4.19 0.04
N TYR A 237 15.43 -3.97 -1.05
CA TYR A 237 15.98 -3.65 -2.36
C TYR A 237 15.35 -2.35 -2.86
N VAL A 238 16.15 -1.49 -3.48
CA VAL A 238 15.68 -0.25 -4.12
C VAL A 238 16.29 -0.11 -5.51
N SER A 239 15.64 0.62 -6.39
CA SER A 239 16.16 0.86 -7.75
C SER A 239 17.11 2.05 -7.83
N ASP A 240 17.12 2.94 -6.82
CA ASP A 240 17.98 4.12 -6.74
C ASP A 240 18.12 4.62 -5.29
N GLN A 241 19.21 5.35 -4.99
CA GLN A 241 19.50 6.05 -3.73
C GLN A 241 19.35 5.21 -2.45
N PRO A 242 20.09 4.11 -2.29
CA PRO A 242 20.02 3.28 -1.07
C PRO A 242 20.47 4.04 0.19
N GLU A 243 21.30 5.08 0.06
CA GLU A 243 21.83 5.87 1.18
C GLU A 243 20.74 6.66 1.91
N GLY A 244 19.70 7.13 1.20
CA GLY A 244 18.55 7.85 1.78
C GLY A 244 17.46 6.94 2.37
N PHE A 245 17.55 5.63 2.13
CA PHE A 245 16.52 4.68 2.49
C PHE A 245 16.19 4.68 3.98
N SER A 246 17.21 4.59 4.84
CA SER A 246 17.01 4.37 6.28
C SER A 246 16.17 5.46 6.93
N GLN A 247 16.41 6.74 6.59
CA GLN A 247 15.67 7.87 7.16
C GLN A 247 14.20 7.84 6.81
N VAL A 248 13.87 7.57 5.53
CA VAL A 248 12.48 7.51 5.07
C VAL A 248 11.82 6.22 5.55
N ALA A 249 12.57 5.11 5.56
CA ALA A 249 12.05 3.82 6.01
C ALA A 249 11.61 3.84 7.48
N GLU A 250 12.33 4.56 8.36
CA GLU A 250 11.95 4.72 9.77
C GLU A 250 10.56 5.34 9.92
N ILE A 251 10.20 6.28 9.06
CA ILE A 251 8.88 6.93 9.08
C ILE A 251 7.77 5.88 8.85
N PHE A 252 7.97 4.95 7.92
CA PHE A 252 6.95 3.95 7.56
C PHE A 252 6.97 2.71 8.44
N LEU A 253 8.16 2.23 8.81
CA LEU A 253 8.32 1.03 9.63
C LEU A 253 8.11 1.30 11.12
N GLY A 254 8.38 2.54 11.58
CA GLY A 254 8.38 2.89 13.00
C GLY A 254 9.59 2.33 13.77
N GLU A 255 10.63 1.89 13.06
CA GLU A 255 11.86 1.33 13.63
C GLU A 255 13.06 1.61 12.72
N THR A 256 14.26 1.65 13.30
CA THR A 256 15.51 1.85 12.56
C THR A 256 15.86 0.64 11.70
N VAL A 257 16.14 0.86 10.42
CA VAL A 257 16.61 -0.18 9.52
C VAL A 257 18.11 -0.35 9.69
N THR A 258 18.52 -1.50 10.25
CA THR A 258 19.94 -1.85 10.47
C THR A 258 20.51 -2.73 9.37
N ASN A 259 19.65 -3.33 8.54
CA ASN A 259 20.06 -4.21 7.44
C ASN A 259 20.58 -3.39 6.26
N ALA A 260 21.57 -3.95 5.55
CA ALA A 260 22.03 -3.37 4.28
C ALA A 260 20.88 -3.30 3.27
N VAL A 261 20.78 -2.16 2.58
CA VAL A 261 19.86 -1.96 1.45
C VAL A 261 20.65 -2.17 0.18
N GLU A 262 20.14 -3.03 -0.69
CA GLU A 262 20.81 -3.34 -1.94
C GLU A 262 20.16 -2.57 -3.09
N MET A 263 20.97 -1.91 -3.93
CA MET A 263 20.50 -1.29 -5.16
C MET A 263 20.40 -2.35 -6.26
N VAL A 264 19.23 -2.45 -6.88
CA VAL A 264 18.97 -3.36 -7.99
C VAL A 264 18.33 -2.63 -9.17
N ARG A 265 18.57 -3.10 -10.39
CA ARG A 265 17.95 -2.53 -11.59
C ARG A 265 16.86 -3.47 -12.11
N PRO A 266 15.58 -3.09 -12.06
CA PRO A 266 14.51 -3.90 -12.66
C PRO A 266 14.74 -4.07 -14.16
N GLY A 267 14.31 -5.23 -14.70
CA GLY A 267 14.44 -5.52 -16.13
C GLY A 267 15.82 -6.04 -16.59
N HIS A 268 16.81 -6.06 -15.71
CA HIS A 268 18.08 -6.72 -16.03
C HIS A 268 18.05 -8.17 -15.53
N LYS A 269 17.98 -9.14 -16.45
CA LYS A 269 18.20 -10.54 -16.08
C LYS A 269 19.66 -10.66 -15.59
N LYS A 270 19.85 -11.22 -14.40
CA LYS A 270 21.18 -11.71 -13.99
C LYS A 270 21.58 -12.78 -15.00
N GLY A 271 22.59 -12.49 -15.81
CA GLY A 271 23.18 -13.44 -16.77
C GLY A 271 23.85 -14.62 -16.05
#